data_0e3d7e5fadc37f877d8203b29115eee5
#
_entry.id   0e3d7e5fadc37f877d8203b29115eee5
#
_cell.length_a   1.000
_cell.length_b   1.000
_cell.length_c   1.000
_cell.angle_alpha   90.00
_cell.angle_beta   90.00
_cell.angle_gamma   90.00
#
_symmetry.space_group_name_H-M   'P 1'
#
loop_
_entity.id
_entity.type
_entity.pdbx_description
1 polymer ?
#
loop_
_entity_poly.entity_id
_entity_poly.type
_entity_poly.pdbx_seq_one_letter_code
_entity_poly.pdbx_strand_id
1 'polypeptide(L)'
;MTEEIFGPIFPIITLDDNGKSFKDKVIEFIKNREKPLAFYYFGKESDGWEIIRNTSSGGGCINDVIMHIANENAPFGGVGNSGMGRYHDKDSFEAFSHTRTIVSTGTWIDLPFRYMPYKMFSLVKKIL
;
A
#
# COMPACT_ATOMS: atom_id res chain seq x y z
N MET A 1 -21.26 12.34 7.53
CA MET A 1 -21.10 10.89 7.30
C MET A 1 -19.83 10.47 8.01
N THR A 2 -19.98 9.78 9.13
CA THR A 2 -18.89 9.40 10.03
C THR A 2 -18.56 7.91 9.96
N GLU A 3 -19.45 7.12 9.37
CA GLU A 3 -19.33 5.67 9.27
C GLU A 3 -19.68 5.19 7.85
N GLU A 4 -19.19 4.01 7.48
CA GLU A 4 -19.53 3.35 6.24
C GLU A 4 -21.00 2.90 6.24
N ILE A 5 -21.69 3.10 5.11
CA ILE A 5 -23.10 2.74 4.97
C ILE A 5 -23.21 1.40 4.23
N PHE A 6 -23.59 0.35 4.96
CA PHE A 6 -23.93 -0.94 4.36
C PHE A 6 -25.41 -0.94 3.97
N GLY A 7 -25.72 -0.84 2.68
CA GLY A 7 -27.09 -0.86 2.19
C GLY A 7 -27.30 -0.11 0.87
N PRO A 8 -28.53 0.00 0.39
CA PRO A 8 -28.86 0.59 -0.92
C PRO A 8 -28.91 2.12 -0.89
N ILE A 9 -28.09 2.78 -0.06
CA ILE A 9 -28.00 4.24 0.05
C ILE A 9 -26.74 4.70 -0.66
N PHE A 10 -26.89 5.58 -1.64
CA PHE A 10 -25.81 6.20 -2.38
C PHE A 10 -25.72 7.69 -2.04
N PRO A 11 -24.88 8.10 -1.07
CA PRO A 11 -24.72 9.50 -0.71
C PRO A 11 -23.96 10.26 -1.79
N ILE A 12 -24.49 11.39 -2.19
CA ILE A 12 -23.85 12.31 -3.14
C ILE A 12 -23.37 13.55 -2.35
N ILE A 13 -22.08 13.86 -2.48
CA ILE A 13 -21.46 15.03 -1.87
C ILE A 13 -20.97 15.94 -2.98
N THR A 14 -21.45 17.17 -2.99
CA THR A 14 -20.95 18.22 -3.87
C THR A 14 -19.86 19.01 -3.15
N LEU A 15 -18.78 19.32 -3.88
CA LEU A 15 -17.70 20.14 -3.35
C LEU A 15 -17.83 21.55 -3.92
N ASP A 16 -18.02 22.54 -3.05
CA ASP A 16 -18.22 23.94 -3.43
C ASP A 16 -16.97 24.53 -4.10
N ASP A 17 -17.19 25.48 -5.01
CA ASP A 17 -16.10 26.15 -5.72
C ASP A 17 -15.56 27.34 -4.89
N ASN A 18 -14.63 27.05 -3.98
CA ASN A 18 -13.99 28.03 -3.10
C ASN A 18 -12.63 28.52 -3.66
N GLY A 19 -12.44 28.53 -4.97
CA GLY A 19 -11.21 28.96 -5.62
C GLY A 19 -10.06 27.95 -5.63
N LYS A 20 -10.19 26.80 -4.96
CA LYS A 20 -9.26 25.65 -5.11
C LYS A 20 -9.65 24.82 -6.34
N SER A 21 -8.69 24.16 -6.96
CA SER A 21 -9.01 23.22 -8.03
C SER A 21 -9.86 22.05 -7.50
N PHE A 22 -10.71 21.48 -8.33
CA PHE A 22 -11.54 20.33 -7.95
C PHE A 22 -10.69 19.17 -7.43
N LYS A 23 -9.54 18.91 -8.03
CA LYS A 23 -8.60 17.86 -7.61
C LYS A 23 -8.09 18.07 -6.20
N ASP A 24 -7.67 19.30 -5.88
CA ASP A 24 -7.16 19.62 -4.54
C ASP A 24 -8.23 19.39 -3.46
N LYS A 25 -9.46 19.73 -3.76
CA LYS A 25 -10.60 19.50 -2.86
C LYS A 25 -10.88 18.02 -2.65
N VAL A 26 -10.84 17.23 -3.71
CA VAL A 26 -11.02 15.77 -3.63
C VAL A 26 -9.88 15.16 -2.82
N ILE A 27 -8.63 15.56 -3.06
CA ILE A 27 -7.46 15.08 -2.31
C ILE A 27 -7.60 15.44 -0.82
N GLU A 28 -7.96 16.66 -0.51
CA GLU A 28 -8.19 17.13 0.86
C GLU A 28 -9.34 16.35 1.53
N PHE A 29 -10.44 16.16 0.80
CA PHE A 29 -11.59 15.40 1.27
C PHE A 29 -11.24 13.95 1.64
N ILE A 30 -10.43 13.27 0.82
CA ILE A 30 -10.00 11.89 1.06
C ILE A 30 -9.00 11.85 2.22
N LYS A 31 -8.01 12.75 2.25
CA LYS A 31 -6.98 12.79 3.30
C LYS A 31 -7.54 13.03 4.70
N ASN A 32 -8.64 13.75 4.82
CA ASN A 32 -9.30 14.05 6.09
C ASN A 32 -10.24 12.94 6.58
N ARG A 33 -10.23 11.78 5.93
CA ARG A 33 -11.08 10.62 6.26
C ARG A 33 -10.27 9.35 6.38
N GLU A 34 -10.93 8.30 6.86
CA GLU A 34 -10.39 6.95 6.85
C GLU A 34 -10.01 6.54 5.42
N LYS A 35 -8.91 5.81 5.30
CA LYS A 35 -8.42 5.33 4.00
C LYS A 35 -9.39 4.31 3.43
N PRO A 36 -9.99 4.57 2.26
CA PRO A 36 -10.99 3.67 1.70
C PRO A 36 -10.37 2.36 1.21
N LEU A 37 -11.16 1.30 1.20
CA LEU A 37 -10.78 0.03 0.59
C LEU A 37 -10.59 0.18 -0.93
N ALA A 38 -11.48 0.92 -1.58
CA ALA A 38 -11.41 1.18 -3.01
C ALA A 38 -11.70 2.65 -3.34
N PHE A 39 -11.00 3.16 -4.33
CA PHE A 39 -11.22 4.49 -4.90
C PHE A 39 -11.49 4.38 -6.40
N TYR A 40 -12.62 4.92 -6.84
CA TYR A 40 -13.01 4.95 -8.25
C TYR A 40 -13.08 6.38 -8.75
N TYR A 41 -12.41 6.66 -9.85
CA TYR A 41 -12.41 7.96 -10.47
C TYR A 41 -12.96 7.89 -11.90
N PHE A 42 -13.88 8.79 -12.23
CA PHE A 42 -14.43 8.94 -13.57
C PHE A 42 -14.11 10.33 -14.10
N GLY A 43 -13.44 10.40 -15.25
CA GLY A 43 -13.04 11.65 -15.87
C GLY A 43 -11.72 11.54 -16.64
N LYS A 44 -11.00 12.65 -16.71
CA LYS A 44 -9.72 12.68 -17.42
C LYS A 44 -8.68 11.82 -16.65
N GLU A 45 -8.06 10.89 -17.35
CA GLU A 45 -7.13 9.91 -16.77
C GLU A 45 -5.98 10.57 -15.99
N SER A 46 -5.39 11.65 -16.54
CA SER A 46 -4.31 12.38 -15.88
C SER A 46 -4.70 12.93 -14.50
N ASP A 47 -5.96 13.35 -14.35
CA ASP A 47 -6.47 13.87 -13.07
C ASP A 47 -6.71 12.75 -12.08
N GLY A 48 -7.20 11.60 -12.54
CA GLY A 48 -7.31 10.38 -11.74
C GLY A 48 -5.96 9.94 -11.18
N TRP A 49 -4.93 9.89 -12.01
CA TRP A 49 -3.56 9.58 -11.59
C TRP A 49 -2.98 10.59 -10.59
N GLU A 50 -3.28 11.88 -10.76
CA GLU A 50 -2.85 12.91 -9.83
C GLU A 50 -3.48 12.72 -8.45
N ILE A 51 -4.78 12.43 -8.39
CA ILE A 51 -5.49 12.16 -7.13
C ILE A 51 -4.94 10.89 -6.47
N ILE A 52 -4.78 9.80 -7.22
CA ILE A 52 -4.26 8.52 -6.70
C ILE A 52 -2.86 8.69 -6.10
N ARG A 53 -1.95 9.41 -6.77
CA ARG A 53 -0.59 9.66 -6.25
C ARG A 53 -0.56 10.49 -4.97
N ASN A 54 -1.59 11.29 -4.73
CA ASN A 54 -1.68 12.18 -3.58
C ASN A 54 -2.58 11.65 -2.45
N THR A 55 -3.20 10.49 -2.62
CA THR A 55 -4.09 9.86 -1.64
C THR A 55 -3.67 8.42 -1.37
N SER A 56 -4.33 7.76 -0.42
CA SER A 56 -4.13 6.34 -0.14
C SER A 56 -5.48 5.62 -0.12
N SER A 57 -5.52 4.48 -0.81
CA SER A 57 -6.63 3.53 -0.78
C SER A 57 -6.09 2.10 -0.86
N GLY A 58 -6.88 1.10 -0.56
CA GLY A 58 -6.50 -0.30 -0.75
C GLY A 58 -6.25 -0.62 -2.22
N GLY A 59 -7.11 -0.15 -3.09
CA GLY A 59 -7.01 -0.24 -4.54
C GLY A 59 -7.95 0.73 -5.23
N GLY A 60 -8.15 0.59 -6.54
CA GLY A 60 -9.09 1.42 -7.27
C GLY A 60 -9.03 1.27 -8.79
N CYS A 61 -9.90 1.99 -9.48
CA CYS A 61 -9.93 2.07 -10.93
C CYS A 61 -10.09 3.51 -11.41
N ILE A 62 -9.59 3.78 -12.61
CA ILE A 62 -9.87 5.02 -13.36
C ILE A 62 -10.81 4.66 -14.51
N ASN A 63 -11.95 5.34 -14.58
CA ASN A 63 -13.01 5.13 -15.56
C ASN A 63 -13.59 3.70 -15.58
N ASP A 64 -13.51 3.02 -14.43
CA ASP A 64 -14.06 1.69 -14.22
C ASP A 64 -14.36 1.46 -12.74
N VAL A 65 -15.02 0.36 -12.42
CA VAL A 65 -15.28 -0.12 -11.06
C VAL A 65 -14.97 -1.60 -10.95
N ILE A 66 -14.64 -2.08 -9.76
CA ILE A 66 -14.52 -3.52 -9.42
C ILE A 66 -13.37 -4.25 -10.13
N MET A 67 -12.90 -3.83 -11.31
CA MET A 67 -11.90 -4.55 -12.10
C MET A 67 -10.59 -4.84 -11.36
N HIS A 68 -10.23 -4.03 -10.39
CA HIS A 68 -9.05 -4.27 -9.54
C HIS A 68 -9.21 -5.48 -8.60
N ILE A 69 -10.44 -5.84 -8.22
CA ILE A 69 -10.73 -7.07 -7.45
C ILE A 69 -11.00 -8.27 -8.36
N ALA A 70 -11.53 -8.03 -9.56
CA ALA A 70 -11.81 -9.10 -10.52
C ALA A 70 -10.53 -9.71 -11.14
N ASN A 71 -9.41 -9.01 -11.05
CA ASN A 71 -8.13 -9.50 -11.54
C ASN A 71 -7.44 -10.36 -10.49
N GLU A 72 -7.56 -11.68 -10.61
CA GLU A 72 -6.97 -12.66 -9.68
C GLU A 72 -5.44 -12.62 -9.61
N ASN A 73 -4.76 -12.04 -10.61
CA ASN A 73 -3.31 -11.88 -10.65
C ASN A 73 -2.82 -10.56 -10.03
N ALA A 74 -3.73 -9.72 -9.54
CA ALA A 74 -3.41 -8.46 -8.88
C ALA A 74 -3.75 -8.54 -7.39
N PRO A 75 -2.87 -8.04 -6.49
CA PRO A 75 -3.15 -8.07 -5.07
C PRO A 75 -4.37 -7.20 -4.74
N PHE A 76 -5.26 -7.72 -3.89
CA PHE A 76 -6.40 -6.99 -3.36
C PHE A 76 -6.34 -6.95 -1.83
N GLY A 77 -6.53 -5.79 -1.26
CA GLY A 77 -6.55 -5.60 0.19
C GLY A 77 -6.67 -4.14 0.58
N GLY A 78 -7.06 -3.90 1.83
CA GLY A 78 -7.20 -2.57 2.39
C GLY A 78 -5.88 -1.99 2.91
N VAL A 79 -5.94 -0.75 3.38
CA VAL A 79 -4.83 -0.04 4.02
C VAL A 79 -5.32 0.76 5.22
N GLY A 80 -4.62 0.66 6.35
CA GLY A 80 -5.06 1.26 7.61
C GLY A 80 -6.36 0.61 8.10
N ASN A 81 -7.38 1.42 8.37
CA ASN A 81 -8.65 0.90 8.89
C ASN A 81 -9.49 0.14 7.86
N SER A 82 -9.21 0.28 6.55
CA SER A 82 -9.89 -0.50 5.51
C SER A 82 -9.36 -1.93 5.36
N GLY A 83 -8.29 -2.30 6.04
CA GLY A 83 -7.78 -3.67 6.07
C GLY A 83 -6.29 -3.77 6.33
N MET A 84 -5.83 -4.99 6.58
CA MET A 84 -4.42 -5.37 6.73
C MET A 84 -4.12 -6.53 5.80
N GLY A 85 -2.96 -6.43 5.13
CA GLY A 85 -2.54 -7.47 4.19
C GLY A 85 -3.29 -7.40 2.86
N ARG A 86 -3.05 -8.41 2.05
CA ARG A 86 -3.61 -8.53 0.70
C ARG A 86 -3.70 -9.99 0.32
N TYR A 87 -4.55 -10.31 -0.64
CA TYR A 87 -4.71 -11.66 -1.16
C TYR A 87 -4.85 -11.62 -2.69
N HIS A 88 -4.99 -12.70 -3.30
CA HIS A 88 -4.95 -13.21 -4.64
C HIS A 88 -3.60 -13.88 -4.96
N ASP A 89 -3.68 -15.03 -5.63
CA ASP A 89 -2.54 -15.82 -6.14
C ASP A 89 -1.36 -15.87 -5.15
N LYS A 90 -0.23 -15.40 -5.57
CA LYS A 90 1.03 -15.39 -4.80
C LYS A 90 0.92 -14.63 -3.48
N ASP A 91 0.18 -13.49 -3.46
CA ASP A 91 0.00 -12.71 -2.24
C ASP A 91 -0.75 -13.51 -1.16
N SER A 92 -1.73 -14.35 -1.55
CA SER A 92 -2.41 -15.26 -0.62
C SER A 92 -1.44 -16.26 -0.01
N PHE A 93 -0.59 -16.87 -0.83
CA PHE A 93 0.43 -17.80 -0.34
C PHE A 93 1.41 -17.13 0.62
N GLU A 94 1.90 -15.94 0.26
CA GLU A 94 2.84 -15.17 1.10
C GLU A 94 2.20 -14.73 2.43
N ALA A 95 0.92 -14.35 2.43
CA ALA A 95 0.20 -13.94 3.63
C ALA A 95 0.09 -15.05 4.70
N PHE A 96 0.03 -16.32 4.27
CA PHE A 96 -0.02 -17.50 5.15
C PHE A 96 1.33 -18.21 5.29
N SER A 97 2.41 -17.63 4.77
CA SER A 97 3.74 -18.21 4.77
C SER A 97 4.71 -17.39 5.60
N HIS A 98 5.71 -18.05 6.18
CA HIS A 98 6.83 -17.39 6.85
C HIS A 98 8.11 -17.59 6.07
N THR A 99 8.73 -16.51 5.63
CA THR A 99 10.03 -16.55 4.97
C THR A 99 11.13 -16.71 6.02
N ARG A 100 11.90 -17.79 5.92
CA ARG A 100 13.02 -18.10 6.82
C ARG A 100 14.34 -18.03 6.08
N THR A 101 15.22 -17.15 6.53
CA THR A 101 16.59 -17.10 6.02
C THR A 101 17.47 -18.09 6.76
N ILE A 102 18.16 -18.95 6.02
CA ILE A 102 19.16 -19.88 6.55
C ILE A 102 20.48 -19.59 5.84
N VAL A 103 21.51 -19.30 6.64
CA VAL A 103 22.87 -19.11 6.15
C VAL A 103 23.70 -20.33 6.57
N SER A 104 24.26 -21.04 5.57
CA SER A 104 25.22 -22.09 5.82
C SER A 104 26.62 -21.57 5.51
N THR A 105 27.49 -21.56 6.49
CA THR A 105 28.87 -21.11 6.34
C THR A 105 29.80 -22.32 6.42
N GLY A 106 30.72 -22.43 5.46
CA GLY A 106 31.75 -23.47 5.50
C GLY A 106 32.66 -23.34 6.72
N THR A 107 33.07 -24.48 7.29
CA THR A 107 33.90 -24.54 8.50
C THR A 107 35.40 -24.57 8.23
N TRP A 108 35.80 -24.53 6.95
CA TRP A 108 37.20 -24.65 6.53
C TRP A 108 37.99 -23.33 6.67
N ILE A 109 37.33 -22.19 6.74
CA ILE A 109 37.94 -20.90 7.08
C ILE A 109 37.22 -20.31 8.27
N ASP A 110 37.96 -20.05 9.33
CA ASP A 110 37.48 -19.31 10.49
C ASP A 110 38.00 -17.86 10.44
N LEU A 111 37.06 -16.92 10.49
CA LEU A 111 37.38 -15.50 10.35
C LEU A 111 37.55 -14.85 11.74
N PRO A 112 38.76 -14.48 12.12
CA PRO A 112 39.06 -14.01 13.50
C PRO A 112 38.27 -12.76 13.91
N PHE A 113 37.74 -11.96 12.99
CA PHE A 113 36.94 -10.78 13.31
C PHE A 113 35.52 -11.13 13.85
N ARG A 114 35.14 -12.42 13.83
CA ARG A 114 33.86 -12.92 14.40
C ARG A 114 33.91 -13.05 15.92
N TYR A 115 35.09 -13.02 16.50
CA TYR A 115 35.30 -13.26 17.93
C TYR A 115 35.76 -12.01 18.69
N MET A 116 35.38 -11.95 19.95
CA MET A 116 35.93 -10.93 20.86
C MET A 116 37.41 -11.16 21.20
N PRO A 117 38.17 -10.10 21.40
CA PRO A 117 37.86 -8.68 21.19
C PRO A 117 37.83 -8.29 19.72
N TYR A 118 36.82 -7.53 19.29
CA TYR A 118 36.58 -7.12 17.91
C TYR A 118 37.63 -6.10 17.41
N LYS A 119 38.87 -6.53 17.23
CA LYS A 119 39.98 -5.65 16.82
C LYS A 119 39.87 -5.07 15.41
N MET A 120 38.99 -5.62 14.57
CA MET A 120 38.85 -5.24 13.15
C MET A 120 37.46 -4.63 12.83
N PHE A 121 36.81 -4.04 13.81
CA PHE A 121 35.46 -3.48 13.64
C PHE A 121 35.35 -2.42 12.52
N SER A 122 36.43 -1.61 12.36
CA SER A 122 36.49 -0.61 11.29
C SER A 122 36.54 -1.23 9.87
N LEU A 123 37.08 -2.43 9.73
CA LEU A 123 37.12 -3.16 8.46
C LEU A 123 35.75 -3.79 8.16
N VAL A 124 35.12 -4.40 9.16
CA VAL A 124 33.78 -5.02 9.02
C VAL A 124 32.74 -3.96 8.64
N LYS A 125 32.81 -2.77 9.21
CA LYS A 125 31.91 -1.65 8.88
C LYS A 125 32.00 -1.16 7.43
N LYS A 126 33.10 -1.46 6.73
CA LYS A 126 33.27 -1.10 5.30
C LYS A 126 32.72 -2.17 4.34
N ILE A 127 32.43 -3.37 4.85
CA ILE A 127 31.97 -4.53 4.07
C ILE A 127 30.43 -4.68 4.19
N LEU A 128 29.84 -4.20 5.27
CA LEU A 128 28.40 -4.07 5.50
C LEU A 128 27.86 -2.76 4.95
#